data_dbc86d92cfcbf9268fd3201b6fd33b87
#
_entry.id   dbc86d92cfcbf9268fd3201b6fd33b87
#
_cell.length_a   1.000
_cell.length_b   1.000
_cell.length_c   1.000
_cell.angle_alpha   90.00
_cell.angle_beta   90.00
_cell.angle_gamma   90.00
#
_symmetry.space_group_name_H-M   'P 1'
#
loop_
_entity.id
_entity.type
_entity.pdbx_description
1 polymer ?
#
loop_
_entity_poly.entity_id
_entity_poly.type
_entity_poly.pdbx_seq_one_letter_code
_entity_poly.pdbx_strand_id
1 'polypeptide(L)'
;MHQHIKFFFIIFFLTHNLFGRVLPSDIIWNENETGYYTIKDNNIILVSTKGKADKTILPSSKINNIKIESFTFSKSKNKILLFTKSVKVWRYNTRGDYWVYDFKKDEIQKLGRNMSGSSLMFAKFSPNENFVAYVSKEENENEVRNSSTSANIFLENLESRAIKKLTSSNGTKKLINGTFDWVYEEEFSCRDGFIFNEDGSKIAFWQIDANQVRDFYMINNTDSIYSYKIPVEYPKVGEDLSPARIGVINLIDEQTTWMKIPGEANKFYLPRMTWVPQENSLMIQQLNRKQNHSKIYIGNASSGVVELLTE
;
A
#
# COMPACT_ATOMS: atom_id res chain seq x y z
N MET A 1 6.02 55.00 23.80
CA MET A 1 5.60 53.60 23.94
C MET A 1 4.84 53.04 22.71
N HIS A 2 4.53 53.84 21.68
CA HIS A 2 3.73 53.40 20.50
C HIS A 2 4.54 53.03 19.25
N GLN A 3 5.84 53.29 19.19
CA GLN A 3 6.66 52.98 18.00
C GLN A 3 7.26 51.56 18.01
N HIS A 4 7.46 50.94 19.15
CA HIS A 4 8.04 49.59 19.22
C HIS A 4 7.03 48.47 18.88
N ILE A 5 5.71 48.72 19.05
CA ILE A 5 4.68 47.72 18.74
C ILE A 5 4.47 47.55 17.24
N LYS A 6 4.64 48.61 16.44
CA LYS A 6 4.51 48.53 14.96
C LYS A 6 5.65 47.75 14.31
N PHE A 7 6.85 47.77 14.87
CA PHE A 7 8.00 47.06 14.35
C PHE A 7 7.89 45.55 14.60
N PHE A 8 7.29 45.14 15.74
CA PHE A 8 7.07 43.72 16.06
C PHE A 8 6.02 43.07 15.18
N PHE A 9 4.99 43.81 14.78
CA PHE A 9 3.94 43.28 13.87
C PHE A 9 4.44 43.10 12.43
N ILE A 10 5.36 43.94 11.96
CA ILE A 10 5.94 43.84 10.61
C ILE A 10 6.90 42.65 10.54
N ILE A 11 7.65 42.34 11.58
CA ILE A 11 8.54 41.16 11.65
C ILE A 11 7.73 39.89 11.71
N PHE A 12 6.57 39.85 12.41
CA PHE A 12 5.70 38.67 12.48
C PHE A 12 5.03 38.36 11.14
N PHE A 13 4.67 39.39 10.36
CA PHE A 13 4.11 39.20 9.02
C PHE A 13 5.15 38.73 7.99
N LEU A 14 6.39 39.20 8.10
CA LEU A 14 7.49 38.75 7.21
C LEU A 14 7.95 37.35 7.50
N THR A 15 7.90 36.88 8.74
CA THR A 15 8.24 35.48 9.09
C THR A 15 7.18 34.48 8.66
N HIS A 16 5.88 34.87 8.61
CA HIS A 16 4.81 33.98 8.12
C HIS A 16 4.86 33.75 6.62
N ASN A 17 5.40 34.65 5.84
CA ASN A 17 5.57 34.47 4.39
C ASN A 17 6.86 33.71 4.00
N LEU A 18 7.80 33.51 4.93
CA LEU A 18 9.03 32.75 4.69
C LEU A 18 8.89 31.25 4.99
N PHE A 19 7.84 30.83 5.71
CA PHE A 19 7.61 29.42 6.08
C PHE A 19 6.50 28.71 5.28
N GLY A 20 6.03 29.31 4.19
CA GLY A 20 4.82 28.85 3.51
C GLY A 20 5.01 28.17 2.15
N ARG A 21 6.12 27.51 1.86
CA ARG A 21 6.12 26.48 0.82
C ARG A 21 5.79 25.15 1.49
N VAL A 22 4.51 24.81 1.52
CA VAL A 22 4.07 23.43 1.75
C VAL A 22 4.80 22.60 0.70
N LEU A 23 5.74 21.76 1.14
CA LEU A 23 6.37 20.79 0.25
C LEU A 23 5.24 19.95 -0.35
N PRO A 24 5.27 19.67 -1.67
CA PRO A 24 4.30 18.75 -2.27
C PRO A 24 4.30 17.44 -1.47
N SER A 25 3.13 16.86 -1.24
CA SER A 25 2.96 15.62 -0.47
C SER A 25 3.74 14.43 -1.06
N ASP A 26 4.12 14.51 -2.33
CA ASP A 26 4.70 13.41 -3.10
C ASP A 26 6.08 13.82 -3.64
N ILE A 27 7.05 14.01 -2.74
CA ILE A 27 8.45 14.25 -3.10
C ILE A 27 9.28 12.98 -2.85
N ILE A 28 10.13 12.65 -3.80
CA ILE A 28 11.14 11.59 -3.67
C ILE A 28 12.52 12.24 -3.80
N TRP A 29 13.32 12.22 -2.74
CA TRP A 29 14.67 12.77 -2.79
C TRP A 29 15.55 12.00 -3.78
N ASN A 30 16.41 12.73 -4.50
CA ASN A 30 17.44 12.07 -5.30
C ASN A 30 18.58 11.53 -4.39
N GLU A 31 19.38 10.61 -4.93
CA GLU A 31 20.44 9.94 -4.16
C GLU A 31 21.49 10.89 -3.53
N ASN A 32 21.71 12.04 -4.16
CA ASN A 32 22.71 13.00 -3.72
C ASN A 32 22.13 14.13 -2.86
N GLU A 33 20.85 14.06 -2.50
CA GLU A 33 20.11 15.09 -1.71
C GLU A 33 20.22 16.51 -2.30
N THR A 34 20.48 16.61 -3.62
CA THR A 34 20.63 17.88 -4.33
C THR A 34 19.37 18.31 -5.07
N GLY A 35 18.31 17.56 -4.90
CA GLY A 35 17.01 17.79 -5.52
C GLY A 35 16.01 16.70 -5.16
N TYR A 36 14.80 16.86 -5.63
CA TYR A 36 13.72 15.92 -5.43
C TYR A 36 12.87 15.75 -6.68
N TYR A 37 12.33 14.57 -6.86
CA TYR A 37 11.37 14.27 -7.90
C TYR A 37 9.96 14.61 -7.41
N THR A 38 9.16 15.21 -8.30
CA THR A 38 7.75 15.54 -8.04
C THR A 38 6.95 15.59 -9.33
N ILE A 39 5.63 15.68 -9.24
CA ILE A 39 4.73 15.89 -10.36
C ILE A 39 4.47 17.39 -10.51
N LYS A 40 4.69 17.93 -11.72
CA LYS A 40 4.36 19.30 -12.09
C LYS A 40 3.78 19.34 -13.51
N ASP A 41 2.62 19.90 -13.68
CA ASP A 41 1.91 19.96 -14.96
C ASP A 41 1.81 18.59 -15.65
N ASN A 42 1.53 17.56 -14.87
CA ASN A 42 1.47 16.15 -15.27
C ASN A 42 2.78 15.56 -15.84
N ASN A 43 3.90 16.24 -15.64
CA ASN A 43 5.25 15.72 -15.92
C ASN A 43 5.91 15.30 -14.62
N ILE A 44 6.78 14.29 -14.67
CA ILE A 44 7.67 14.00 -13.55
C ILE A 44 8.94 14.81 -13.76
N ILE A 45 9.28 15.65 -12.81
CA ILE A 45 10.43 16.55 -12.87
C ILE A 45 11.39 16.31 -11.69
N LEU A 46 12.66 16.58 -11.91
CA LEU A 46 13.66 16.74 -10.85
C LEU A 46 13.84 18.22 -10.56
N VAL A 47 13.44 18.65 -9.39
CA VAL A 47 13.61 20.02 -8.89
C VAL A 47 14.95 20.11 -8.17
N SER A 48 15.78 21.08 -8.54
CA SER A 48 17.07 21.28 -7.91
C SER A 48 16.94 22.14 -6.63
N THR A 49 17.57 21.69 -5.54
CA THR A 49 17.69 22.49 -4.30
C THR A 49 18.85 23.49 -4.35
N LYS A 50 19.70 23.42 -5.40
CA LYS A 50 20.90 24.26 -5.56
C LYS A 50 20.73 25.38 -6.60
N GLY A 51 19.49 25.77 -6.92
CA GLY A 51 19.20 26.87 -7.85
C GLY A 51 19.47 26.59 -9.33
N LYS A 52 19.69 25.32 -9.71
CA LYS A 52 19.71 24.90 -11.11
C LYS A 52 18.29 24.81 -11.67
N ALA A 53 18.18 24.90 -13.00
CA ALA A 53 16.89 24.70 -13.66
C ALA A 53 16.32 23.28 -13.41
N ASP A 54 15.00 23.20 -13.27
CA ASP A 54 14.28 21.92 -13.18
C ASP A 54 14.52 21.07 -14.42
N LYS A 55 14.64 19.76 -14.23
CA LYS A 55 14.82 18.80 -15.32
C LYS A 55 13.58 17.93 -15.46
N THR A 56 12.98 17.88 -16.64
CA THR A 56 11.91 16.92 -16.95
C THR A 56 12.52 15.53 -17.08
N ILE A 57 12.00 14.58 -16.30
CA ILE A 57 12.41 13.17 -16.30
C ILE A 57 11.46 12.33 -17.16
N LEU A 58 10.15 12.54 -17.01
CA LEU A 58 9.13 11.86 -17.81
C LEU A 58 8.07 12.90 -18.22
N PRO A 59 8.05 13.31 -19.49
CA PRO A 59 7.04 14.23 -19.99
C PRO A 59 5.69 13.51 -20.18
N SER A 60 4.58 14.20 -19.96
CA SER A 60 3.22 13.68 -20.10
C SER A 60 2.92 13.15 -21.50
N SER A 61 3.58 13.69 -22.55
CA SER A 61 3.44 13.21 -23.93
C SER A 61 3.91 11.77 -24.13
N LYS A 62 4.87 11.29 -23.34
CA LYS A 62 5.38 9.90 -23.39
C LYS A 62 4.42 8.90 -22.76
N ILE A 63 3.46 9.36 -21.97
CA ILE A 63 2.46 8.55 -21.26
C ILE A 63 1.04 8.83 -21.77
N ASN A 64 0.89 9.28 -23.02
CA ASN A 64 -0.40 9.58 -23.64
C ASN A 64 -1.26 10.55 -22.82
N ASN A 65 -0.64 11.50 -22.12
CA ASN A 65 -1.27 12.46 -21.22
C ASN A 65 -2.14 11.82 -20.10
N ILE A 66 -1.85 10.58 -19.72
CA ILE A 66 -2.50 9.94 -18.57
C ILE A 66 -2.22 10.80 -17.34
N LYS A 67 -3.27 11.16 -16.59
CA LYS A 67 -3.13 11.96 -15.37
C LYS A 67 -2.47 11.12 -14.27
N ILE A 68 -1.27 11.55 -13.84
CA ILE A 68 -0.50 10.91 -12.77
C ILE A 68 -0.99 11.44 -11.42
N GLU A 69 -1.22 10.55 -10.48
CA GLU A 69 -1.55 10.90 -9.08
C GLU A 69 -0.37 10.66 -8.14
N SER A 70 0.37 9.57 -8.35
CA SER A 70 1.65 9.33 -7.67
C SER A 70 2.56 8.43 -8.52
N PHE A 71 3.81 8.29 -8.12
CA PHE A 71 4.78 7.48 -8.83
C PHE A 71 5.84 6.88 -7.90
N THR A 72 6.47 5.81 -8.34
CA THR A 72 7.59 5.16 -7.64
C THR A 72 8.62 4.67 -8.66
N PHE A 73 9.89 4.97 -8.46
CA PHE A 73 10.96 4.42 -9.29
C PHE A 73 11.25 2.96 -8.94
N SER A 74 11.68 2.19 -9.92
CA SER A 74 12.37 0.94 -9.70
C SER A 74 13.75 1.17 -9.05
N LYS A 75 14.36 0.15 -8.44
CA LYS A 75 15.65 0.27 -7.73
C LYS A 75 16.75 0.87 -8.60
N SER A 76 16.83 0.46 -9.87
CA SER A 76 17.82 1.00 -10.83
C SER A 76 17.39 2.33 -11.45
N LYS A 77 16.17 2.80 -11.20
CA LYS A 77 15.51 3.94 -11.86
C LYS A 77 15.36 3.81 -13.38
N ASN A 78 15.54 2.59 -13.95
CA ASN A 78 15.28 2.34 -15.36
C ASN A 78 13.78 2.21 -15.66
N LYS A 79 12.94 2.03 -14.64
CA LYS A 79 11.50 1.96 -14.77
C LYS A 79 10.83 2.86 -13.72
N ILE A 80 9.61 3.27 -14.01
CA ILE A 80 8.78 4.02 -13.10
C ILE A 80 7.37 3.44 -13.11
N LEU A 81 6.82 3.28 -11.91
CA LEU A 81 5.44 2.87 -11.67
C LEU A 81 4.60 4.12 -11.47
N LEU A 82 3.54 4.27 -12.23
CA LEU A 82 2.61 5.39 -12.19
C LEU A 82 1.27 4.91 -11.62
N PHE A 83 0.73 5.62 -10.65
CA PHE A 83 -0.61 5.43 -10.11
C PHE A 83 -1.56 6.47 -10.67
N THR A 84 -2.74 6.04 -11.13
CA THR A 84 -3.69 6.87 -11.87
C THR A 84 -5.13 6.43 -11.61
N LYS A 85 -6.09 7.30 -11.92
CA LYS A 85 -7.54 7.00 -11.82
C LYS A 85 -7.92 6.38 -10.48
N SER A 86 -7.45 7.00 -9.41
CA SER A 86 -7.70 6.49 -8.07
C SER A 86 -9.17 6.51 -7.69
N VAL A 87 -9.54 5.52 -6.89
CA VAL A 87 -10.88 5.38 -6.29
C VAL A 87 -10.72 5.20 -4.79
N LYS A 88 -11.56 5.89 -4.04
CA LYS A 88 -11.58 5.78 -2.58
C LYS A 88 -11.96 4.38 -2.11
N VAL A 89 -11.20 3.92 -1.07
CA VAL A 89 -11.58 2.85 -0.16
C VAL A 89 -11.52 3.48 1.23
N TRP A 90 -12.63 3.58 1.92
CA TRP A 90 -12.78 4.32 3.19
C TRP A 90 -12.31 5.78 3.06
N ARG A 91 -11.20 6.14 3.69
CA ARG A 91 -10.67 7.52 3.71
C ARG A 91 -9.72 7.84 2.56
N TYR A 92 -9.09 6.82 1.97
CA TYR A 92 -7.96 6.99 1.07
C TYR A 92 -8.25 6.56 -0.36
N ASN A 93 -7.60 7.19 -1.31
CA ASN A 93 -7.57 6.78 -2.70
C ASN A 93 -6.65 5.56 -2.84
N THR A 94 -7.19 4.36 -2.62
CA THR A 94 -6.41 3.13 -2.47
C THR A 94 -6.38 2.30 -3.74
N ARG A 95 -7.49 2.23 -4.47
CA ARG A 95 -7.60 1.51 -5.74
C ARG A 95 -7.32 2.45 -6.90
N GLY A 96 -6.78 1.92 -7.98
CA GLY A 96 -6.54 2.68 -9.19
C GLY A 96 -6.01 1.83 -10.34
N ASP A 97 -5.67 2.48 -11.43
CA ASP A 97 -4.89 1.89 -12.51
C ASP A 97 -3.40 2.12 -12.26
N TYR A 98 -2.58 1.13 -12.56
CA TYR A 98 -1.13 1.23 -12.50
C TYR A 98 -0.52 1.00 -13.88
N TRP A 99 0.55 1.76 -14.14
CA TRP A 99 1.29 1.72 -15.39
C TRP A 99 2.79 1.65 -15.10
N VAL A 100 3.53 0.92 -15.92
CA VAL A 100 4.99 0.91 -15.88
C VAL A 100 5.50 1.58 -17.14
N TYR A 101 6.34 2.61 -16.98
CA TYR A 101 7.12 3.17 -18.07
C TYR A 101 8.56 2.68 -17.96
N ASP A 102 9.08 2.10 -19.05
CA ASP A 102 10.46 1.63 -19.17
C ASP A 102 11.28 2.66 -19.94
N PHE A 103 12.23 3.32 -19.26
CA PHE A 103 13.08 4.36 -19.88
C PHE A 103 14.04 3.82 -20.93
N LYS A 104 14.42 2.52 -20.87
CA LYS A 104 15.31 1.92 -21.86
C LYS A 104 14.58 1.55 -23.15
N LYS A 105 13.34 1.08 -23.00
CA LYS A 105 12.50 0.70 -24.14
C LYS A 105 11.70 1.87 -24.72
N ASP A 106 11.58 2.97 -23.97
CA ASP A 106 10.71 4.11 -24.26
C ASP A 106 9.24 3.68 -24.43
N GLU A 107 8.78 2.77 -23.56
CA GLU A 107 7.46 2.15 -23.65
C GLU A 107 6.68 2.28 -22.36
N ILE A 108 5.36 2.46 -22.48
CA ILE A 108 4.43 2.42 -21.35
C ILE A 108 3.52 1.20 -21.45
N GLN A 109 3.31 0.52 -20.33
CA GLN A 109 2.40 -0.62 -20.24
C GLN A 109 1.46 -0.52 -19.05
N LYS A 110 0.17 -0.81 -19.24
CA LYS A 110 -0.80 -0.93 -18.17
C LYS A 110 -0.64 -2.29 -17.47
N LEU A 111 -0.65 -2.30 -16.13
CA LEU A 111 -0.71 -3.52 -15.35
C LEU A 111 -2.16 -4.03 -15.24
N GLY A 112 -2.31 -5.33 -14.94
CA GLY A 112 -3.62 -5.94 -14.75
C GLY A 112 -4.49 -5.89 -16.00
N ARG A 113 -3.95 -6.20 -17.19
CA ARG A 113 -4.66 -6.05 -18.48
C ARG A 113 -6.03 -6.72 -18.57
N ASN A 114 -6.24 -7.78 -17.78
CA ASN A 114 -7.50 -8.54 -17.74
C ASN A 114 -8.34 -8.24 -16.50
N MET A 115 -7.99 -7.19 -15.75
CA MET A 115 -8.69 -6.79 -14.54
C MET A 115 -9.54 -5.56 -14.81
N SER A 116 -10.56 -5.36 -13.99
CA SER A 116 -11.42 -4.18 -14.07
C SER A 116 -10.63 -2.90 -13.90
N GLY A 117 -11.07 -1.82 -14.50
CA GLY A 117 -10.46 -0.50 -14.34
C GLY A 117 -10.47 -0.04 -12.90
N SER A 118 -9.39 0.58 -12.45
CA SER A 118 -9.23 1.11 -11.09
C SER A 118 -9.40 0.06 -9.98
N SER A 119 -8.97 -1.19 -10.22
CA SER A 119 -9.12 -2.30 -9.26
C SER A 119 -7.83 -2.66 -8.53
N LEU A 120 -6.67 -2.18 -8.97
CA LEU A 120 -5.39 -2.55 -8.39
C LEU A 120 -5.05 -1.69 -7.17
N MET A 121 -4.31 -2.27 -6.20
CA MET A 121 -3.85 -1.62 -4.97
C MET A 121 -2.39 -1.95 -4.71
N PHE A 122 -1.64 -1.01 -4.15
CA PHE A 122 -0.30 -1.20 -3.58
C PHE A 122 0.72 -1.85 -4.51
N ALA A 123 0.64 -1.57 -5.81
CA ALA A 123 1.58 -2.13 -6.76
C ALA A 123 3.02 -1.72 -6.43
N LYS A 124 3.97 -2.66 -6.51
CA LYS A 124 5.39 -2.43 -6.26
C LYS A 124 6.27 -3.34 -7.08
N PHE A 125 7.40 -2.82 -7.53
CA PHE A 125 8.41 -3.61 -8.21
C PHE A 125 9.00 -4.68 -7.31
N SER A 126 9.30 -5.84 -7.88
CA SER A 126 10.26 -6.76 -7.25
C SER A 126 11.66 -6.13 -7.22
N PRO A 127 12.52 -6.46 -6.24
CA PRO A 127 13.89 -5.92 -6.17
C PRO A 127 14.74 -6.15 -7.42
N ASN A 128 14.50 -7.25 -8.16
CA ASN A 128 15.16 -7.56 -9.43
C ASN A 128 14.51 -6.89 -10.65
N GLU A 129 13.44 -6.11 -10.46
CA GLU A 129 12.73 -5.33 -11.48
C GLU A 129 12.12 -6.12 -12.65
N ASN A 130 12.00 -7.44 -12.51
CA ASN A 130 11.39 -8.29 -13.54
C ASN A 130 9.87 -8.41 -13.37
N PHE A 131 9.39 -8.15 -12.15
CA PHE A 131 8.00 -8.31 -11.79
C PHE A 131 7.44 -7.05 -11.11
N VAL A 132 6.12 -6.93 -11.14
CA VAL A 132 5.36 -6.09 -10.23
C VAL A 132 4.34 -6.97 -9.52
N ALA A 133 4.31 -6.85 -8.18
CA ALA A 133 3.23 -7.45 -7.39
C ALA A 133 2.21 -6.36 -7.00
N TYR A 134 0.95 -6.73 -6.93
CA TYR A 134 -0.15 -5.86 -6.53
C TYR A 134 -1.29 -6.68 -5.91
N VAL A 135 -2.16 -5.99 -5.19
CA VAL A 135 -3.41 -6.57 -4.68
C VAL A 135 -4.55 -6.18 -5.62
N SER A 136 -5.43 -7.13 -5.89
CA SER A 136 -6.70 -6.89 -6.55
C SER A 136 -7.80 -7.70 -5.92
N LYS A 137 -9.03 -7.22 -6.05
CA LYS A 137 -10.24 -7.96 -5.69
C LYS A 137 -10.66 -8.84 -6.88
N GLU A 138 -11.18 -10.02 -6.59
CA GLU A 138 -11.92 -10.79 -7.59
C GLU A 138 -13.33 -10.19 -7.66
N GLU A 139 -13.62 -9.48 -8.73
CA GLU A 139 -14.95 -8.96 -8.98
C GLU A 139 -15.83 -10.05 -9.61
N ASN A 140 -16.90 -10.43 -8.92
CA ASN A 140 -18.08 -10.97 -9.61
C ASN A 140 -18.89 -9.75 -10.09
N GLU A 141 -19.26 -9.72 -11.36
CA GLU A 141 -19.93 -8.61 -12.04
C GLU A 141 -21.20 -8.07 -11.35
N ASN A 142 -21.72 -8.77 -10.34
CA ASN A 142 -22.95 -8.47 -9.62
C ASN A 142 -22.76 -7.91 -8.19
N GLU A 143 -21.54 -7.56 -7.77
CA GLU A 143 -21.29 -7.11 -6.40
C GLU A 143 -21.22 -5.60 -6.27
N VAL A 144 -21.92 -5.10 -5.24
CA VAL A 144 -21.91 -3.68 -4.83
C VAL A 144 -20.46 -3.24 -4.57
N ARG A 145 -20.05 -2.14 -5.20
CA ARG A 145 -18.66 -1.60 -5.25
C ARG A 145 -17.96 -1.36 -3.91
N ASN A 146 -18.64 -1.51 -2.79
CA ASN A 146 -18.17 -1.10 -1.46
C ASN A 146 -18.13 -2.20 -0.40
N SER A 147 -18.36 -3.48 -0.75
CA SER A 147 -18.18 -4.56 0.23
C SER A 147 -16.69 -4.91 0.35
N SER A 148 -16.23 -5.25 1.55
CA SER A 148 -14.94 -5.87 1.83
C SER A 148 -14.93 -7.26 1.17
N THR A 149 -14.64 -7.27 -0.11
CA THR A 149 -14.56 -8.49 -0.89
C THR A 149 -13.16 -9.07 -0.77
N SER A 150 -13.04 -10.38 -0.95
CA SER A 150 -11.77 -11.09 -0.98
C SER A 150 -10.73 -10.35 -1.82
N ALA A 151 -9.60 -10.05 -1.21
CA ALA A 151 -8.46 -9.48 -1.90
C ALA A 151 -7.37 -10.54 -2.04
N ASN A 152 -6.67 -10.53 -3.16
CA ASN A 152 -5.59 -11.46 -3.45
C ASN A 152 -4.37 -10.76 -4.01
N ILE A 153 -3.19 -11.34 -3.77
CA ILE A 153 -1.92 -10.86 -4.31
C ILE A 153 -1.70 -11.48 -5.69
N PHE A 154 -1.34 -10.65 -6.64
CA PHE A 154 -0.97 -11.02 -7.99
C PHE A 154 0.46 -10.60 -8.28
N LEU A 155 1.13 -11.37 -9.15
CA LEU A 155 2.49 -11.11 -9.65
C LEU A 155 2.44 -11.04 -11.17
N GLU A 156 2.84 -9.92 -11.74
CA GLU A 156 2.91 -9.73 -13.20
C GLU A 156 4.36 -9.66 -13.66
N ASN A 157 4.72 -10.50 -14.61
CA ASN A 157 6.02 -10.43 -15.27
C ASN A 157 6.01 -9.30 -16.28
N LEU A 158 6.99 -8.38 -16.19
CA LEU A 158 7.02 -7.17 -17.02
C LEU A 158 7.42 -7.41 -18.48
N GLU A 159 8.06 -8.54 -18.78
CA GLU A 159 8.45 -8.90 -20.13
C GLU A 159 7.38 -9.75 -20.82
N SER A 160 7.05 -10.90 -20.23
CA SER A 160 6.06 -11.82 -20.83
C SER A 160 4.62 -11.38 -20.65
N ARG A 161 4.35 -10.43 -19.75
CA ARG A 161 3.02 -9.95 -19.39
C ARG A 161 2.12 -11.04 -18.75
N ALA A 162 2.73 -12.13 -18.31
CA ALA A 162 2.03 -13.17 -17.60
C ALA A 162 1.64 -12.68 -16.19
N ILE A 163 0.38 -12.85 -15.86
CA ILE A 163 -0.18 -12.50 -14.53
C ILE A 163 -0.45 -13.81 -13.80
N LYS A 164 0.06 -13.91 -12.58
CA LYS A 164 -0.10 -15.04 -11.70
C LYS A 164 -0.77 -14.60 -10.39
N LYS A 165 -1.81 -15.34 -9.98
CA LYS A 165 -2.45 -15.17 -8.68
C LYS A 165 -1.66 -15.97 -7.64
N LEU A 166 -1.11 -15.29 -6.62
CA LEU A 166 -0.26 -15.91 -5.59
C LEU A 166 -1.03 -16.39 -4.37
N THR A 167 -2.20 -15.79 -4.08
CA THR A 167 -3.02 -16.16 -2.92
C THR A 167 -4.44 -16.52 -3.35
N SER A 168 -5.17 -17.23 -2.50
CA SER A 168 -6.57 -17.55 -2.74
C SER A 168 -7.42 -17.24 -1.51
N SER A 169 -8.60 -16.69 -1.76
CA SER A 169 -9.64 -16.49 -0.75
C SER A 169 -10.50 -17.74 -0.52
N ASN A 170 -10.21 -18.87 -1.22
CA ASN A 170 -10.96 -20.12 -1.15
C ASN A 170 -12.48 -19.95 -1.36
N GLY A 171 -12.87 -18.99 -2.19
CA GLY A 171 -14.27 -18.69 -2.48
C GLY A 171 -15.02 -17.94 -1.36
N THR A 172 -14.34 -17.51 -0.29
CA THR A 172 -14.97 -16.68 0.75
C THR A 172 -14.74 -15.20 0.46
N LYS A 173 -15.78 -14.39 0.66
CA LYS A 173 -15.73 -12.95 0.38
C LYS A 173 -14.97 -12.15 1.42
N LYS A 174 -14.77 -12.71 2.60
CA LYS A 174 -14.21 -12.02 3.77
C LYS A 174 -12.79 -12.50 4.14
N LEU A 175 -12.12 -13.24 3.25
CA LEU A 175 -10.72 -13.60 3.42
C LEU A 175 -9.86 -12.64 2.59
N ILE A 176 -9.06 -11.83 3.27
CA ILE A 176 -8.33 -10.70 2.72
C ILE A 176 -6.84 -11.03 2.74
N ASN A 177 -6.18 -11.04 1.58
CA ASN A 177 -4.75 -11.30 1.43
C ASN A 177 -4.04 -10.04 0.89
N GLY A 178 -2.96 -9.63 1.54
CA GLY A 178 -2.11 -8.53 1.09
C GLY A 178 -2.66 -7.13 1.30
N THR A 179 -3.79 -7.00 1.99
CA THR A 179 -4.36 -5.75 2.51
C THR A 179 -5.12 -6.05 3.79
N PHE A 180 -5.90 -5.10 4.30
CA PHE A 180 -6.47 -5.18 5.64
C PHE A 180 -7.98 -4.91 5.64
N ASP A 181 -8.62 -5.27 6.77
CA ASP A 181 -9.98 -4.88 7.08
C ASP A 181 -10.04 -3.46 7.67
N TRP A 182 -11.25 -3.00 7.96
CA TRP A 182 -11.48 -1.67 8.49
C TRP A 182 -10.75 -1.42 9.82
N VAL A 183 -10.69 -2.41 10.72
CA VAL A 183 -10.07 -2.26 12.05
C VAL A 183 -8.57 -2.01 11.93
N TYR A 184 -7.86 -2.78 11.12
CA TYR A 184 -6.44 -2.59 10.92
C TYR A 184 -6.11 -1.27 10.22
N GLU A 185 -6.96 -0.83 9.29
CA GLU A 185 -6.77 0.46 8.60
C GLU A 185 -6.96 1.64 9.57
N GLU A 186 -8.03 1.64 10.35
CA GLU A 186 -8.36 2.76 11.26
C GLU A 186 -7.48 2.80 12.52
N GLU A 187 -7.26 1.65 13.18
CA GLU A 187 -6.55 1.59 14.46
C GLU A 187 -5.02 1.58 14.32
N PHE A 188 -4.51 0.98 13.26
CA PHE A 188 -3.07 0.79 13.10
C PHE A 188 -2.48 1.47 11.85
N SER A 189 -3.29 2.14 11.04
CA SER A 189 -2.89 2.73 9.73
C SER A 189 -2.29 1.67 8.79
N CYS A 190 -2.74 0.42 8.89
CA CYS A 190 -2.32 -0.68 8.05
C CYS A 190 -3.17 -0.72 6.78
N ARG A 191 -2.55 -0.60 5.62
CA ARG A 191 -3.24 -0.60 4.32
C ARG A 191 -2.56 -1.52 3.32
N ASP A 192 -1.27 -1.36 3.14
CA ASP A 192 -0.40 -2.16 2.28
C ASP A 192 0.08 -3.39 3.07
N GLY A 193 -0.39 -4.56 2.70
CA GLY A 193 -0.26 -5.79 3.48
C GLY A 193 0.69 -6.83 2.89
N PHE A 194 1.68 -6.46 2.06
CA PHE A 194 2.70 -7.40 1.59
C PHE A 194 4.03 -6.73 1.29
N ILE A 195 5.13 -7.47 1.41
CA ILE A 195 6.49 -6.94 1.26
C ILE A 195 7.37 -8.01 0.60
N PHE A 196 8.09 -7.65 -0.47
CA PHE A 196 9.17 -8.49 -1.01
C PHE A 196 10.34 -8.59 -0.03
N ASN A 197 11.01 -9.73 0.01
CA ASN A 197 12.34 -9.82 0.61
C ASN A 197 13.40 -9.14 -0.28
N GLU A 198 14.61 -8.99 0.22
CA GLU A 198 15.68 -8.18 -0.41
C GLU A 198 16.07 -8.66 -1.82
N ASP A 199 16.08 -9.97 -2.07
CA ASP A 199 16.44 -10.57 -3.36
C ASP A 199 15.23 -10.75 -4.31
N GLY A 200 14.02 -10.52 -3.82
CA GLY A 200 12.79 -10.67 -4.59
C GLY A 200 12.35 -12.11 -4.83
N SER A 201 12.89 -13.07 -4.08
CA SER A 201 12.49 -14.50 -4.18
C SER A 201 11.26 -14.85 -3.34
N LYS A 202 10.88 -14.00 -2.39
CA LYS A 202 9.77 -14.22 -1.46
C LYS A 202 8.91 -12.99 -1.26
N ILE A 203 7.65 -13.21 -0.89
CA ILE A 203 6.71 -12.18 -0.45
C ILE A 203 6.17 -12.58 0.92
N ALA A 204 6.39 -11.74 1.93
CA ALA A 204 5.69 -11.82 3.20
C ALA A 204 4.39 -11.04 3.11
N PHE A 205 3.29 -11.56 3.69
CA PHE A 205 1.98 -10.92 3.60
C PHE A 205 1.11 -11.20 4.82
N TRP A 206 0.17 -10.30 5.07
CA TRP A 206 -0.92 -10.52 6.00
C TRP A 206 -2.10 -11.19 5.31
N GLN A 207 -2.71 -12.12 6.02
CA GLN A 207 -4.04 -12.60 5.73
C GLN A 207 -4.95 -12.28 6.91
N ILE A 208 -6.09 -11.64 6.62
CA ILE A 208 -7.12 -11.28 7.59
C ILE A 208 -8.37 -12.10 7.26
N ASP A 209 -8.92 -12.80 8.26
CA ASP A 209 -10.14 -13.58 8.12
C ASP A 209 -11.31 -12.89 8.83
N ALA A 210 -12.11 -12.14 8.09
CA ALA A 210 -13.27 -11.45 8.62
C ALA A 210 -14.58 -12.25 8.52
N ASN A 211 -14.53 -13.58 8.21
CA ASN A 211 -15.73 -14.39 8.02
C ASN A 211 -16.64 -14.46 9.25
N GLN A 212 -16.07 -14.35 10.47
CA GLN A 212 -16.81 -14.38 11.72
C GLN A 212 -17.21 -12.98 12.21
N VAL A 213 -16.72 -11.92 11.57
CA VAL A 213 -17.08 -10.55 11.94
C VAL A 213 -18.46 -10.22 11.39
N ARG A 214 -19.33 -9.71 12.26
CA ARG A 214 -20.69 -9.30 11.87
C ARG A 214 -20.67 -8.04 11.04
N ASP A 215 -21.58 -7.98 10.07
CA ASP A 215 -21.78 -6.79 9.25
C ASP A 215 -22.46 -5.68 10.05
N PHE A 216 -21.89 -4.51 10.00
CA PHE A 216 -22.55 -3.25 10.30
C PHE A 216 -23.12 -2.67 9.01
N TYR A 217 -24.40 -2.33 8.98
CA TYR A 217 -25.06 -1.81 7.81
C TYR A 217 -25.06 -0.30 7.82
N MET A 218 -24.32 0.30 6.90
CA MET A 218 -24.47 1.72 6.57
C MET A 218 -25.58 1.92 5.54
N ILE A 219 -26.26 3.06 5.60
CA ILE A 219 -27.32 3.42 4.64
C ILE A 219 -26.71 4.41 3.64
N ASN A 220 -26.74 4.04 2.36
CA ASN A 220 -26.40 4.94 1.27
C ASN A 220 -27.67 5.64 0.76
N ASN A 221 -27.68 6.97 0.83
CA ASN A 221 -28.80 7.82 0.42
C ASN A 221 -28.46 8.68 -0.81
N THR A 222 -27.27 8.53 -1.42
CA THR A 222 -26.75 9.48 -2.42
C THR A 222 -26.62 8.90 -3.82
N ASP A 223 -26.40 7.60 -3.94
CA ASP A 223 -26.01 6.99 -5.23
C ASP A 223 -27.20 6.42 -6.01
N SER A 224 -28.40 6.46 -5.44
CA SER A 224 -29.63 5.96 -6.07
C SER A 224 -30.85 6.73 -5.59
N ILE A 225 -31.96 6.66 -6.36
CA ILE A 225 -33.26 7.24 -5.98
C ILE A 225 -33.77 6.63 -4.66
N TYR A 226 -33.57 5.32 -4.48
CA TYR A 226 -33.88 4.62 -3.24
C TYR A 226 -32.62 4.32 -2.46
N SER A 227 -32.66 4.57 -1.15
CA SER A 227 -31.55 4.20 -0.26
C SER A 227 -31.36 2.68 -0.23
N TYR A 228 -30.09 2.25 -0.06
CA TYR A 228 -29.73 0.84 0.08
C TYR A 228 -28.69 0.65 1.19
N LYS A 229 -28.59 -0.60 1.68
CA LYS A 229 -27.66 -0.96 2.74
C LYS A 229 -26.29 -1.33 2.16
N ILE A 230 -25.22 -0.82 2.79
CA ILE A 230 -23.85 -1.20 2.53
C ILE A 230 -23.36 -2.00 3.75
N PRO A 231 -23.09 -3.32 3.62
CA PRO A 231 -22.49 -4.10 4.68
C PRO A 231 -21.01 -3.76 4.85
N VAL A 232 -20.56 -3.65 6.09
CA VAL A 232 -19.16 -3.41 6.47
C VAL A 232 -18.82 -4.34 7.62
N GLU A 233 -17.72 -5.09 7.52
CA GLU A 233 -17.21 -5.91 8.61
C GLU A 233 -16.63 -5.00 9.70
N TYR A 234 -17.49 -4.61 10.64
CA TYR A 234 -17.20 -3.68 11.71
C TYR A 234 -17.48 -4.33 13.05
N PRO A 235 -16.46 -4.85 13.75
CA PRO A 235 -16.67 -5.41 15.08
C PRO A 235 -16.92 -4.25 16.07
N LYS A 236 -18.07 -4.29 16.73
CA LYS A 236 -18.38 -3.35 17.80
C LYS A 236 -17.56 -3.68 19.05
N VAL A 237 -17.52 -2.73 20.00
CA VAL A 237 -16.88 -2.95 21.30
C VAL A 237 -17.41 -4.21 21.97
N GLY A 238 -16.49 -5.10 22.40
CA GLY A 238 -16.82 -6.39 23.00
C GLY A 238 -16.93 -7.57 22.04
N GLU A 239 -16.96 -7.33 20.72
CA GLU A 239 -16.97 -8.37 19.70
C GLU A 239 -15.55 -8.91 19.43
N ASP A 240 -15.46 -10.11 18.87
CA ASP A 240 -14.19 -10.70 18.46
C ASP A 240 -13.59 -9.97 17.24
N LEU A 241 -12.26 -10.03 17.15
CA LEU A 241 -11.51 -9.47 16.01
C LEU A 241 -11.51 -10.44 14.84
N SER A 242 -11.20 -9.90 13.64
CA SER A 242 -10.76 -10.71 12.52
C SER A 242 -9.44 -11.40 12.88
N PRO A 243 -9.36 -12.75 12.89
CA PRO A 243 -8.10 -13.45 13.00
C PRO A 243 -7.10 -12.98 11.95
N ALA A 244 -5.88 -12.66 12.39
CA ALA A 244 -4.80 -12.25 11.51
C ALA A 244 -3.66 -13.27 11.56
N ARG A 245 -3.05 -13.56 10.41
CA ARG A 245 -1.83 -14.36 10.33
C ARG A 245 -0.88 -13.82 9.27
N ILE A 246 0.38 -14.20 9.37
CA ILE A 246 1.44 -13.82 8.43
C ILE A 246 1.90 -15.06 7.69
N GLY A 247 1.94 -14.96 6.36
CA GLY A 247 2.48 -15.98 5.47
C GLY A 247 3.67 -15.46 4.69
N VAL A 248 4.54 -16.37 4.26
CA VAL A 248 5.63 -16.11 3.32
C VAL A 248 5.46 -17.01 2.12
N ILE A 249 5.26 -16.41 0.95
CA ILE A 249 5.21 -17.11 -0.32
C ILE A 249 6.63 -17.19 -0.89
N ASN A 250 7.10 -18.37 -1.20
CA ASN A 250 8.28 -18.57 -2.03
C ASN A 250 7.87 -18.50 -3.50
N LEU A 251 8.45 -17.59 -4.28
CA LEU A 251 8.05 -17.34 -5.67
C LEU A 251 8.59 -18.39 -6.66
N ILE A 252 9.47 -19.31 -6.22
CA ILE A 252 10.02 -20.38 -7.05
C ILE A 252 9.08 -21.58 -7.06
N ASP A 253 8.70 -22.07 -5.89
CA ASP A 253 7.85 -23.26 -5.71
C ASP A 253 6.39 -22.93 -5.34
N GLU A 254 6.09 -21.65 -5.11
CA GLU A 254 4.77 -21.09 -4.78
C GLU A 254 4.17 -21.60 -3.47
N GLN A 255 4.99 -22.21 -2.65
CA GLN A 255 4.55 -22.66 -1.34
C GLN A 255 4.47 -21.51 -0.34
N THR A 256 3.43 -21.53 0.50
CA THR A 256 3.26 -20.56 1.58
C THR A 256 3.66 -21.18 2.91
N THR A 257 4.64 -20.58 3.55
CA THR A 257 5.03 -20.90 4.94
C THR A 257 4.30 -19.94 5.89
N TRP A 258 3.48 -20.46 6.81
CA TRP A 258 2.78 -19.68 7.80
C TRP A 258 3.60 -19.51 9.07
N MET A 259 3.68 -18.27 9.59
CA MET A 259 4.32 -17.99 10.88
C MET A 259 3.49 -18.56 12.02
N LYS A 260 4.13 -19.35 12.89
CA LYS A 260 3.51 -20.05 14.03
C LYS A 260 3.46 -19.14 15.26
N ILE A 261 2.76 -18.00 15.14
CA ILE A 261 2.67 -16.98 16.19
C ILE A 261 1.82 -17.54 17.35
N PRO A 262 2.32 -17.49 18.60
CA PRO A 262 1.60 -18.03 19.75
C PRO A 262 0.33 -17.25 20.09
N GLY A 263 -0.70 -17.96 20.60
CA GLY A 263 -1.96 -17.40 21.07
C GLY A 263 -3.12 -17.63 20.10
N GLU A 264 -4.32 -17.21 20.50
CA GLU A 264 -5.53 -17.28 19.68
C GLU A 264 -5.60 -16.07 18.75
N ALA A 265 -5.66 -16.30 17.44
CA ALA A 265 -5.53 -15.25 16.43
C ALA A 265 -6.62 -14.16 16.47
N ASN A 266 -7.78 -14.43 17.10
CA ASN A 266 -8.84 -13.46 17.34
C ASN A 266 -8.70 -12.69 18.66
N LYS A 267 -7.62 -12.89 19.43
CA LYS A 267 -7.35 -12.24 20.73
C LYS A 267 -6.11 -11.33 20.71
N PHE A 268 -5.47 -11.19 19.56
CA PHE A 268 -4.32 -10.30 19.38
C PHE A 268 -4.35 -9.61 18.01
N TYR A 269 -3.52 -8.58 17.86
CA TYR A 269 -3.26 -7.90 16.59
C TYR A 269 -1.83 -8.16 16.13
N LEU A 270 -1.60 -8.10 14.82
CA LEU A 270 -0.30 -8.15 14.16
C LEU A 270 -0.07 -6.84 13.38
N PRO A 271 0.16 -5.71 14.05
CA PRO A 271 0.16 -4.42 13.38
C PRO A 271 1.41 -4.14 12.54
N ARG A 272 2.51 -4.82 12.79
CA ARG A 272 3.78 -4.56 12.08
C ARG A 272 4.51 -5.85 11.74
N MET A 273 5.12 -5.84 10.56
CA MET A 273 6.01 -6.88 10.06
C MET A 273 7.05 -6.23 9.15
N THR A 274 8.28 -6.69 9.23
CA THR A 274 9.35 -6.31 8.29
C THR A 274 10.34 -7.45 8.11
N TRP A 275 11.02 -7.51 6.96
CA TRP A 275 12.15 -8.40 6.77
C TRP A 275 13.34 -7.92 7.60
N VAL A 276 14.06 -8.87 8.20
CA VAL A 276 15.37 -8.61 8.81
C VAL A 276 16.39 -8.52 7.68
N PRO A 277 17.15 -7.42 7.54
CA PRO A 277 18.10 -7.25 6.45
C PRO A 277 19.11 -8.39 6.40
N GLN A 278 19.40 -8.89 5.19
CA GLN A 278 20.35 -9.98 4.92
C GLN A 278 20.03 -11.32 5.59
N GLU A 279 18.82 -11.47 6.16
CA GLU A 279 18.38 -12.70 6.79
C GLU A 279 17.11 -13.26 6.12
N ASN A 280 16.92 -14.57 6.27
CA ASN A 280 15.69 -15.25 5.85
C ASN A 280 14.64 -15.24 6.99
N SER A 281 14.48 -14.08 7.63
CA SER A 281 13.68 -13.91 8.84
C SER A 281 12.80 -12.67 8.79
N LEU A 282 11.68 -12.73 9.50
CA LEU A 282 10.74 -11.62 9.68
C LEU A 282 10.77 -11.15 11.14
N MET A 283 10.81 -9.86 11.36
CA MET A 283 10.46 -9.26 12.64
C MET A 283 8.96 -8.96 12.66
N ILE A 284 8.25 -9.45 13.68
CA ILE A 284 6.79 -9.41 13.77
C ILE A 284 6.39 -8.84 15.13
N GLN A 285 5.53 -7.82 15.13
CA GLN A 285 4.92 -7.29 16.33
C GLN A 285 3.56 -7.94 16.58
N GLN A 286 3.32 -8.39 17.81
CA GLN A 286 2.03 -8.82 18.31
C GLN A 286 1.58 -7.89 19.44
N LEU A 287 0.35 -7.40 19.39
CA LEU A 287 -0.29 -6.66 20.48
C LEU A 287 -1.45 -7.47 21.05
N ASN A 288 -1.59 -7.48 22.37
CA ASN A 288 -2.79 -8.06 22.99
C ASN A 288 -4.04 -7.24 22.64
N ARG A 289 -5.24 -7.79 22.90
CA ARG A 289 -6.54 -7.15 22.61
C ARG A 289 -6.68 -5.77 23.24
N LYS A 290 -6.09 -5.54 24.42
CA LYS A 290 -6.13 -4.25 25.14
C LYS A 290 -5.08 -3.25 24.64
N GLN A 291 -4.20 -3.64 23.74
CA GLN A 291 -3.13 -2.82 23.16
C GLN A 291 -2.16 -2.22 24.20
N ASN A 292 -2.03 -2.85 25.35
CA ASN A 292 -1.14 -2.42 26.44
C ASN A 292 0.00 -3.40 26.71
N HIS A 293 0.16 -4.45 25.89
CA HIS A 293 1.23 -5.41 25.96
C HIS A 293 1.67 -5.77 24.52
N SER A 294 2.94 -5.53 24.23
CA SER A 294 3.56 -5.75 22.91
C SER A 294 4.61 -6.83 23.02
N LYS A 295 4.63 -7.74 22.04
CA LYS A 295 5.66 -8.75 21.85
C LYS A 295 6.28 -8.60 20.48
N ILE A 296 7.60 -8.76 20.40
CA ILE A 296 8.34 -8.80 19.14
C ILE A 296 8.91 -10.21 18.96
N TYR A 297 8.62 -10.78 17.81
CA TYR A 297 9.12 -12.10 17.41
C TYR A 297 10.07 -11.99 16.22
N ILE A 298 11.03 -12.91 16.16
CA ILE A 298 11.78 -13.21 14.93
C ILE A 298 11.25 -14.53 14.38
N GLY A 299 10.74 -14.50 13.15
CA GLY A 299 10.15 -15.65 12.46
C GLY A 299 11.00 -16.12 11.30
N ASN A 300 11.38 -17.39 11.30
CA ASN A 300 12.13 -17.99 10.19
C ASN A 300 11.19 -18.21 8.99
N ALA A 301 11.51 -17.60 7.86
CA ALA A 301 10.66 -17.60 6.66
C ALA A 301 10.54 -18.95 5.95
N SER A 302 11.42 -19.92 6.24
CA SER A 302 11.36 -21.26 5.65
C SER A 302 10.61 -22.28 6.51
N SER A 303 10.67 -22.15 7.85
CA SER A 303 10.03 -23.10 8.78
C SER A 303 8.74 -22.57 9.42
N GLY A 304 8.56 -21.26 9.41
CA GLY A 304 7.47 -20.55 10.10
C GLY A 304 7.62 -20.52 11.62
N VAL A 305 8.72 -21.08 12.18
CA VAL A 305 8.98 -21.03 13.61
C VAL A 305 9.29 -19.61 14.02
N VAL A 306 8.69 -19.15 15.12
CA VAL A 306 8.93 -17.82 15.68
C VAL A 306 9.56 -17.93 17.07
N GLU A 307 10.49 -17.04 17.36
CA GLU A 307 11.16 -16.92 18.65
C GLU A 307 10.86 -15.53 19.23
N LEU A 308 10.56 -15.47 20.52
CA LEU A 308 10.31 -14.21 21.23
C LEU A 308 11.63 -13.46 21.38
N LEU A 309 11.69 -12.25 20.82
CA LEU A 309 12.84 -11.37 20.96
C LEU A 309 12.73 -10.50 22.22
N THR A 310 11.54 -9.91 22.44
CA THR A 310 11.29 -9.03 23.60
C THR A 310 9.80 -8.87 23.82
N GLU A 311 9.41 -8.46 25.03
CA GLU A 311 8.06 -8.08 25.42
C GLU A 311 8.05 -6.90 26.40
#